data_b1a99c7ae0c9fb3423208b5c16655fdc
#
_entry.id   b1a99c7ae0c9fb3423208b5c16655fdc
#
_cell.length_a   1.000
_cell.length_b   1.000
_cell.length_c   1.000
_cell.angle_alpha   90.00
_cell.angle_beta   90.00
_cell.angle_gamma   90.00
#
_symmetry.space_group_name_H-M   'P 1'
#
loop_
_entity.id
_entity.type
_entity.pdbx_description
1 polymer ?
#
loop_
_entity_poly.entity_id
_entity_poly.type
_entity_poly.pdbx_seq_one_letter_code
_entity_poly.pdbx_strand_id
1 'polypeptide(L)'
;MKKGVKCLWVIALVAVLSSCCGEPQAKFVFYLIGDGMGVNQVMGTEQYNQATGKGPAEVNFAHFPVRGFVTTVSASSLVTDSAAGGTALSSGGKTYNSAIGVNSDTVAVSSVADWAHMAGAGVAIITSVGVNHATPACFYAHTEKRKNYETIASQLIATPVDFAAGGGFITESKTGHSGSYFEDLAREAGIKVFHGPSFDGVSAEKGRVICLSGKDESDLPYAIDRKEGDTSLSDLVSAGIDYMEENFSQKGFFMMVEGGKIDYAGHSQDAATCFQELSDFANAIDLVLAFYERHPKQTLLVVSADHETGGLMLGAGKYEINPERLAAQKGSKDALTTLFRSTFFPEGQSYKTPSWEEVKAFFARELGLWESVAVSKSAEAHLKDIYDQTFGKNGNKDLSETNLYSVNSKLVSEAVLCLDNAAGFKWSYGSHSGSPVGLYVKGAGQEAFVTVKDNTEIAPTIAKLTGWK
;
A
#
# COMPACT_ATOMS: atom_id res chain seq x y z
N MET A 1 -77.73 34.17 13.28
CA MET A 1 -77.03 35.07 12.36
C MET A 1 -75.56 34.78 12.36
N LYS A 2 -75.02 34.54 11.18
CA LYS A 2 -73.68 34.03 10.88
C LYS A 2 -72.57 35.04 11.08
N LYS A 3 -71.51 34.71 11.68
CA LYS A 3 -70.08 35.23 11.51
C LYS A 3 -69.19 34.28 12.31
N GLY A 4 -68.21 33.62 11.84
CA GLY A 4 -67.36 33.71 10.71
C GLY A 4 -66.05 33.05 11.13
N VAL A 5 -65.86 31.80 10.76
CA VAL A 5 -64.60 31.08 10.98
C VAL A 5 -63.71 31.35 9.75
N LYS A 6 -62.71 32.18 9.91
CA LYS A 6 -61.56 32.27 8.96
C LYS A 6 -60.39 32.84 9.78
N CYS A 7 -59.39 32.07 10.01
CA CYS A 7 -57.96 32.37 10.19
C CYS A 7 -57.29 31.33 11.09
N LEU A 8 -56.92 30.24 10.52
CA LEU A 8 -55.99 29.28 11.21
C LEU A 8 -55.35 28.31 10.17
N TRP A 9 -54.82 28.84 9.07
CA TRP A 9 -54.11 28.04 8.07
C TRP A 9 -52.90 28.78 7.45
N VAL A 10 -52.08 29.49 8.18
CA VAL A 10 -50.88 30.17 7.62
C VAL A 10 -49.58 29.93 8.43
N ILE A 11 -49.58 29.10 9.46
CA ILE A 11 -48.36 28.88 10.31
C ILE A 11 -47.78 27.47 10.13
N ALA A 12 -48.11 26.72 9.10
CA ALA A 12 -47.59 25.36 8.89
C ALA A 12 -46.68 25.23 7.66
N LEU A 13 -46.19 26.30 7.07
CA LEU A 13 -45.42 26.21 5.81
C LEU A 13 -44.04 26.90 5.85
N VAL A 14 -43.47 27.17 7.01
CA VAL A 14 -42.14 27.77 7.12
C VAL A 14 -41.09 26.81 7.78
N ALA A 15 -41.50 25.61 8.20
CA ALA A 15 -40.62 24.65 8.88
C ALA A 15 -40.03 23.57 7.95
N VAL A 16 -40.11 23.67 6.64
CA VAL A 16 -39.64 22.61 5.69
C VAL A 16 -38.48 23.07 4.80
N LEU A 17 -37.94 24.26 4.95
CA LEU A 17 -36.84 24.74 4.10
C LEU A 17 -35.51 24.94 4.82
N SER A 18 -35.30 24.32 5.99
CA SER A 18 -34.04 24.39 6.70
C SER A 18 -33.40 22.99 6.88
N SER A 19 -33.47 22.14 5.87
CA SER A 19 -32.84 20.80 5.95
C SER A 19 -32.19 20.40 4.62
N CYS A 20 -31.30 21.24 4.11
CA CYS A 20 -30.47 20.88 2.94
C CYS A 20 -28.97 20.93 3.23
N CYS A 21 -28.56 21.14 4.49
CA CYS A 21 -27.23 20.74 4.95
C CYS A 21 -27.45 19.72 6.06
N GLY A 22 -27.54 18.43 5.72
CA GLY A 22 -27.53 17.36 6.71
C GLY A 22 -26.27 17.50 7.57
N GLU A 23 -26.38 17.16 8.85
CA GLU A 23 -25.20 17.08 9.71
C GLU A 23 -24.14 16.17 9.06
N PRO A 24 -22.83 16.45 9.24
CA PRO A 24 -21.78 15.59 8.75
C PRO A 24 -22.03 14.13 9.15
N GLN A 25 -21.99 13.22 8.17
CA GLN A 25 -22.30 11.81 8.44
C GLN A 25 -21.10 11.07 9.03
N ALA A 26 -19.88 11.45 8.62
CA ALA A 26 -18.64 10.83 9.09
C ALA A 26 -17.79 11.85 9.87
N LYS A 27 -17.24 11.39 10.98
CA LYS A 27 -16.33 12.13 11.87
C LYS A 27 -14.91 11.56 11.81
N PHE A 28 -14.81 10.26 11.68
CA PHE A 28 -13.57 9.51 11.58
C PHE A 28 -13.48 8.87 10.20
N VAL A 29 -12.44 9.18 9.44
CA VAL A 29 -12.23 8.65 8.11
C VAL A 29 -10.92 7.87 8.06
N PHE A 30 -11.02 6.60 7.66
CA PHE A 30 -9.88 5.77 7.30
C PHE A 30 -9.88 5.57 5.78
N TYR A 31 -8.84 6.06 5.13
CA TYR A 31 -8.63 5.91 3.70
C TYR A 31 -7.44 4.98 3.47
N LEU A 32 -7.74 3.76 3.05
CA LEU A 32 -6.84 2.63 3.04
C LEU A 32 -6.49 2.33 1.58
N ILE A 33 -5.21 2.43 1.21
CA ILE A 33 -4.73 2.31 -0.16
C ILE A 33 -3.75 1.15 -0.24
N GLY A 34 -4.11 0.11 -1.01
CA GLY A 34 -3.16 -0.93 -1.40
C GLY A 34 -2.49 -0.50 -2.70
N ASP A 35 -1.22 -0.06 -2.63
CA ASP A 35 -0.46 0.31 -3.82
C ASP A 35 -0.31 -0.91 -4.74
N GLY A 36 -0.67 -0.76 -6.01
CA GLY A 36 -0.63 -1.84 -6.98
C GLY A 36 -1.66 -2.96 -6.79
N MET A 37 -2.61 -2.78 -5.86
CA MET A 37 -3.58 -3.80 -5.45
C MET A 37 -4.72 -3.99 -6.46
N GLY A 38 -4.54 -4.89 -7.42
CA GLY A 38 -5.60 -5.32 -8.33
C GLY A 38 -6.57 -6.32 -7.70
N VAL A 39 -7.69 -6.54 -8.37
CA VAL A 39 -8.73 -7.48 -7.91
C VAL A 39 -8.21 -8.92 -7.84
N ASN A 40 -7.34 -9.32 -8.77
CA ASN A 40 -6.77 -10.66 -8.78
C ASN A 40 -5.77 -10.86 -7.63
N GLN A 41 -5.07 -9.83 -7.19
CA GLN A 41 -4.23 -9.87 -5.99
C GLN A 41 -5.10 -10.13 -4.75
N VAL A 42 -6.24 -9.42 -4.61
CA VAL A 42 -7.19 -9.64 -3.49
C VAL A 42 -7.73 -11.06 -3.49
N MET A 43 -8.26 -11.52 -4.64
CA MET A 43 -8.82 -12.87 -4.77
C MET A 43 -7.77 -13.96 -4.57
N GLY A 44 -6.57 -13.77 -5.12
CA GLY A 44 -5.46 -14.72 -4.98
C GLY A 44 -5.02 -14.83 -3.52
N THR A 45 -5.02 -13.73 -2.78
CA THR A 45 -4.71 -13.72 -1.35
C THR A 45 -5.71 -14.53 -0.53
N GLU A 46 -7.01 -14.38 -0.76
CA GLU A 46 -8.01 -15.22 -0.07
C GLU A 46 -7.79 -16.72 -0.34
N GLN A 47 -7.56 -17.07 -1.60
CA GLN A 47 -7.31 -18.47 -1.97
C GLN A 47 -6.02 -19.00 -1.32
N TYR A 48 -4.95 -18.21 -1.31
CA TYR A 48 -3.69 -18.54 -0.66
C TYR A 48 -3.86 -18.72 0.85
N ASN A 49 -4.52 -17.80 1.52
CA ASN A 49 -4.74 -17.85 2.96
C ASN A 49 -5.61 -19.04 3.36
N GLN A 50 -6.69 -19.31 2.63
CA GLN A 50 -7.55 -20.47 2.86
C GLN A 50 -6.80 -21.81 2.70
N ALA A 51 -5.91 -21.88 1.71
CA ALA A 51 -5.16 -23.10 1.42
C ALA A 51 -3.97 -23.32 2.38
N THR A 52 -3.37 -22.25 2.89
CA THR A 52 -2.09 -22.32 3.64
C THR A 52 -2.22 -22.01 5.12
N GLY A 53 -3.25 -21.30 5.54
CA GLY A 53 -3.40 -20.77 6.89
C GLY A 53 -2.37 -19.68 7.25
N LYS A 54 -1.69 -19.07 6.28
CA LYS A 54 -0.65 -18.03 6.49
C LYS A 54 -1.19 -16.61 6.64
N GLY A 55 -2.50 -16.44 6.63
CA GLY A 55 -3.17 -15.15 6.82
C GLY A 55 -4.65 -15.35 7.15
N PRO A 56 -5.44 -14.27 7.29
CA PRO A 56 -6.88 -14.37 7.52
C PRO A 56 -7.55 -15.08 6.34
N ALA A 57 -8.43 -16.05 6.62
CA ALA A 57 -9.09 -16.86 5.59
C ALA A 57 -9.93 -16.02 4.62
N GLU A 58 -10.41 -14.87 5.07
CA GLU A 58 -11.11 -13.87 4.28
C GLU A 58 -10.33 -12.56 4.34
N VAL A 59 -10.16 -11.89 3.21
CA VAL A 59 -9.66 -10.53 3.15
C VAL A 59 -10.81 -9.61 3.59
N ASN A 60 -10.75 -9.12 4.82
CA ASN A 60 -11.84 -8.45 5.54
C ASN A 60 -12.57 -7.37 4.72
N PHE A 61 -11.83 -6.50 4.02
CA PHE A 61 -12.41 -5.43 3.24
C PHE A 61 -13.09 -5.91 1.93
N ALA A 62 -12.70 -7.06 1.38
CA ALA A 62 -13.34 -7.62 0.18
C ALA A 62 -14.82 -7.95 0.40
N HIS A 63 -15.24 -8.05 1.67
CA HIS A 63 -16.62 -8.35 2.09
C HIS A 63 -17.38 -7.12 2.60
N PHE A 64 -16.87 -5.90 2.40
CA PHE A 64 -17.57 -4.67 2.79
C PHE A 64 -18.90 -4.51 2.02
N PRO A 65 -19.89 -3.84 2.64
CA PRO A 65 -21.25 -3.73 2.08
C PRO A 65 -21.31 -3.06 0.70
N VAL A 66 -20.50 -2.00 0.49
CA VAL A 66 -20.40 -1.34 -0.82
C VAL A 66 -19.11 -1.78 -1.50
N ARG A 67 -19.28 -2.30 -2.71
CA ARG A 67 -18.17 -2.79 -3.55
C ARG A 67 -18.37 -2.33 -4.97
N GLY A 68 -17.30 -1.88 -5.61
CA GLY A 68 -17.30 -1.40 -6.98
C GLY A 68 -15.92 -1.47 -7.60
N PHE A 69 -15.79 -0.85 -8.76
CA PHE A 69 -14.52 -0.69 -9.48
C PHE A 69 -14.36 0.75 -9.88
N VAL A 70 -13.14 1.24 -9.81
CA VAL A 70 -12.79 2.59 -10.25
C VAL A 70 -11.67 2.55 -11.30
N THR A 71 -11.76 3.47 -12.25
CA THR A 71 -10.68 3.72 -13.21
C THR A 71 -9.60 4.60 -12.58
N THR A 72 -8.35 4.40 -13.03
CA THR A 72 -7.17 5.04 -12.41
C THR A 72 -6.32 5.81 -13.41
N VAL A 73 -6.78 5.99 -14.66
CA VAL A 73 -6.01 6.70 -15.71
C VAL A 73 -5.50 8.05 -15.23
N SER A 74 -4.27 8.41 -15.64
CA SER A 74 -3.71 9.73 -15.39
C SER A 74 -4.06 10.72 -16.52
N ALA A 75 -3.73 11.99 -16.35
CA ALA A 75 -3.91 12.99 -17.43
C ALA A 75 -2.97 12.76 -18.62
N SER A 76 -1.87 12.04 -18.43
CA SER A 76 -0.86 11.80 -19.47
C SER A 76 -0.86 10.38 -20.05
N SER A 77 -1.56 9.43 -19.42
CA SER A 77 -1.50 8.01 -19.81
C SER A 77 -2.73 7.24 -19.35
N LEU A 78 -3.10 6.21 -20.13
CA LEU A 78 -4.10 5.22 -19.72
C LEU A 78 -3.60 4.31 -18.59
N VAL A 79 -2.29 4.29 -18.34
CA VAL A 79 -1.65 3.60 -17.21
C VAL A 79 -1.02 4.64 -16.32
N THR A 80 -1.53 4.78 -15.10
CA THR A 80 -1.01 5.73 -14.11
C THR A 80 0.22 5.18 -13.38
N ASP A 81 0.98 6.08 -12.75
CA ASP A 81 1.91 5.73 -11.67
C ASP A 81 1.33 6.14 -10.31
N SER A 82 1.96 5.73 -9.22
CA SER A 82 1.50 5.99 -7.85
C SER A 82 1.41 7.50 -7.54
N ALA A 83 2.25 8.33 -8.17
CA ALA A 83 2.21 9.78 -7.97
C ALA A 83 0.92 10.39 -8.54
N ALA A 84 0.61 10.10 -9.80
CA ALA A 84 -0.62 10.61 -10.43
C ALA A 84 -1.87 9.91 -9.90
N GLY A 85 -1.82 8.60 -9.63
CA GLY A 85 -2.90 7.84 -9.02
C GLY A 85 -3.22 8.34 -7.61
N GLY A 86 -2.20 8.48 -6.76
CA GLY A 86 -2.31 9.02 -5.40
C GLY A 86 -2.79 10.48 -5.39
N THR A 87 -2.34 11.32 -6.34
CA THR A 87 -2.84 12.70 -6.48
C THR A 87 -4.33 12.70 -6.83
N ALA A 88 -4.79 11.81 -7.71
CA ALA A 88 -6.22 11.69 -8.04
C ALA A 88 -7.04 11.23 -6.82
N LEU A 89 -6.53 10.24 -6.07
CA LEU A 89 -7.16 9.73 -4.84
C LEU A 89 -7.22 10.79 -3.73
N SER A 90 -6.19 11.63 -3.59
CA SER A 90 -6.10 12.63 -2.52
C SER A 90 -6.84 13.93 -2.82
N SER A 91 -6.84 14.40 -4.07
CA SER A 91 -7.35 15.72 -4.44
C SER A 91 -8.67 15.71 -5.22
N GLY A 92 -9.00 14.58 -5.85
CA GLY A 92 -10.10 14.49 -6.81
C GLY A 92 -9.78 15.08 -8.19
N GLY A 93 -8.50 15.29 -8.51
CA GLY A 93 -8.06 15.84 -9.79
C GLY A 93 -7.02 14.96 -10.48
N LYS A 94 -7.06 14.86 -11.80
CA LYS A 94 -6.04 14.15 -12.59
C LYS A 94 -4.81 15.02 -12.80
N THR A 95 -3.64 14.37 -12.78
CA THR A 95 -2.35 14.95 -13.14
C THR A 95 -1.55 14.00 -14.05
N TYR A 96 -0.38 14.43 -14.51
CA TYR A 96 0.51 13.59 -15.31
C TYR A 96 1.35 12.66 -14.43
N ASN A 97 1.78 11.53 -14.99
CA ASN A 97 2.62 10.57 -14.27
C ASN A 97 3.86 11.25 -13.69
N SER A 98 4.28 10.82 -12.50
CA SER A 98 5.36 11.39 -11.68
C SER A 98 5.01 12.64 -10.87
N ALA A 99 3.90 13.32 -11.14
CA ALA A 99 3.51 14.54 -10.41
C ALA A 99 2.76 14.22 -9.11
N ILE A 100 3.13 14.87 -8.03
CA ILE A 100 2.58 14.72 -6.69
C ILE A 100 1.90 16.04 -6.28
N GLY A 101 0.62 15.99 -5.92
CA GLY A 101 -0.12 17.10 -5.34
C GLY A 101 -0.20 18.36 -6.21
N VAL A 102 0.05 18.24 -7.53
CA VAL A 102 -0.09 19.33 -8.50
C VAL A 102 -1.02 18.90 -9.63
N ASN A 103 -1.70 19.85 -10.26
CA ASN A 103 -2.51 19.60 -11.46
C ASN A 103 -1.63 19.51 -12.74
N SER A 104 -2.26 19.37 -13.90
CA SER A 104 -1.56 19.27 -15.19
C SER A 104 -0.78 20.54 -15.58
N ASP A 105 -1.09 21.68 -14.97
CA ASP A 105 -0.39 22.95 -15.15
C ASP A 105 0.66 23.20 -14.05
N THR A 106 1.04 22.17 -13.28
CA THR A 106 1.99 22.21 -12.16
C THR A 106 1.59 23.12 -10.99
N VAL A 107 0.31 23.46 -10.91
CA VAL A 107 -0.23 24.24 -9.80
C VAL A 107 -0.61 23.30 -8.65
N ALA A 108 -0.18 23.62 -7.43
CA ALA A 108 -0.51 22.87 -6.22
C ALA A 108 -2.04 22.73 -6.04
N VAL A 109 -2.49 21.53 -5.66
CA VAL A 109 -3.88 21.21 -5.38
C VAL A 109 -4.04 20.73 -3.96
N SER A 110 -5.10 21.14 -3.27
CA SER A 110 -5.35 20.67 -1.90
C SER A 110 -5.84 19.24 -1.90
N SER A 111 -5.35 18.46 -0.97
CA SER A 111 -5.75 17.09 -0.68
C SER A 111 -6.92 17.01 0.30
N VAL A 112 -7.52 15.84 0.44
CA VAL A 112 -8.51 15.56 1.50
C VAL A 112 -7.90 15.69 2.90
N ALA A 113 -6.59 15.47 3.06
CA ALA A 113 -5.87 15.72 4.30
C ALA A 113 -5.80 17.22 4.62
N ASP A 114 -5.54 18.07 3.62
CA ASP A 114 -5.59 19.52 3.78
C ASP A 114 -6.99 19.99 4.18
N TRP A 115 -8.03 19.45 3.55
CA TRP A 115 -9.41 19.82 3.88
C TRP A 115 -9.79 19.41 5.30
N ALA A 116 -9.35 18.21 5.74
CA ALA A 116 -9.54 17.76 7.12
C ALA A 116 -8.85 18.69 8.12
N HIS A 117 -7.58 19.01 7.86
CA HIS A 117 -6.81 19.93 8.71
C HIS A 117 -7.46 21.33 8.78
N MET A 118 -7.87 21.90 7.65
CA MET A 118 -8.55 23.21 7.61
C MET A 118 -9.88 23.22 8.37
N ALA A 119 -10.56 22.08 8.44
CA ALA A 119 -11.76 21.90 9.26
C ALA A 119 -11.45 21.65 10.74
N GLY A 120 -10.17 21.57 11.13
CA GLY A 120 -9.72 21.35 12.51
C GLY A 120 -9.73 19.88 12.93
N ALA A 121 -9.90 18.95 12.00
CA ALA A 121 -9.72 17.52 12.23
C ALA A 121 -8.22 17.16 12.27
N GLY A 122 -7.87 16.09 12.96
CA GLY A 122 -6.50 15.58 12.97
C GLY A 122 -6.16 14.87 11.66
N VAL A 123 -4.86 14.80 11.32
CA VAL A 123 -4.36 14.17 10.10
C VAL A 123 -3.28 13.14 10.42
N ALA A 124 -3.50 11.90 10.01
CA ALA A 124 -2.51 10.82 10.08
C ALA A 124 -2.20 10.26 8.70
N ILE A 125 -0.90 10.02 8.41
CA ILE A 125 -0.41 9.42 7.16
C ILE A 125 0.52 8.27 7.52
N ILE A 126 0.14 7.04 7.16
CA ILE A 126 0.83 5.80 7.55
C ILE A 126 1.11 4.97 6.30
N THR A 127 2.29 4.39 6.19
CA THR A 127 2.68 3.57 5.04
C THR A 127 3.61 2.43 5.45
N SER A 128 3.65 1.35 4.66
CA SER A 128 4.65 0.29 4.80
C SER A 128 5.95 0.56 4.04
N VAL A 129 6.02 1.66 3.29
CA VAL A 129 7.22 2.12 2.57
C VAL A 129 7.77 3.41 3.20
N GLY A 130 8.65 4.11 2.52
CA GLY A 130 9.18 5.39 3.02
C GLY A 130 8.09 6.44 3.21
N VAL A 131 8.17 7.20 4.30
CA VAL A 131 7.17 8.24 4.60
C VAL A 131 7.07 9.32 3.52
N ASN A 132 8.11 9.47 2.70
CA ASN A 132 8.21 10.39 1.57
C ASN A 132 8.14 9.66 0.21
N HIS A 133 7.62 8.43 0.17
CA HIS A 133 7.24 7.75 -1.07
C HIS A 133 6.07 8.48 -1.75
N ALA A 134 5.85 8.17 -3.04
CA ALA A 134 4.92 8.93 -3.87
C ALA A 134 3.48 8.95 -3.35
N THR A 135 2.93 7.81 -2.95
CA THR A 135 1.53 7.68 -2.54
C THR A 135 1.21 8.46 -1.26
N PRO A 136 1.95 8.28 -0.13
CA PRO A 136 1.71 9.10 1.07
C PRO A 136 1.98 10.59 0.80
N ALA A 137 2.99 10.92 -0.02
CA ALA A 137 3.33 12.29 -0.36
C ALA A 137 2.19 13.06 -1.05
N CYS A 138 1.31 12.39 -1.80
CA CYS A 138 0.15 13.00 -2.44
C CYS A 138 -0.84 13.63 -1.45
N PHE A 139 -0.74 13.33 -0.17
CA PHE A 139 -1.61 13.87 0.88
C PHE A 139 -1.04 15.10 1.59
N TYR A 140 0.25 15.46 1.34
CA TYR A 140 0.89 16.55 2.05
C TYR A 140 1.94 17.34 1.23
N ALA A 141 2.34 16.83 0.05
CA ALA A 141 3.44 17.42 -0.73
C ALA A 141 3.01 17.84 -2.13
N HIS A 142 3.78 18.78 -2.71
CA HIS A 142 3.57 19.32 -4.05
C HIS A 142 4.88 19.36 -4.81
N THR A 143 5.02 18.51 -5.84
CA THR A 143 6.21 18.48 -6.70
C THR A 143 5.88 17.87 -8.06
N GLU A 144 6.58 18.33 -9.10
CA GLU A 144 6.44 17.82 -10.47
C GLU A 144 7.03 16.41 -10.65
N LYS A 145 7.87 15.94 -9.69
CA LYS A 145 8.61 14.68 -9.82
C LYS A 145 8.64 13.92 -8.51
N ARG A 146 8.09 12.70 -8.51
CA ARG A 146 8.11 11.80 -7.35
C ARG A 146 9.51 11.43 -6.84
N LYS A 147 10.55 11.59 -7.69
CA LYS A 147 11.95 11.34 -7.31
C LYS A 147 12.61 12.47 -6.53
N ASN A 148 11.93 13.59 -6.31
CA ASN A 148 12.42 14.70 -5.47
C ASN A 148 12.23 14.37 -3.97
N TYR A 149 12.75 13.23 -3.54
CA TYR A 149 12.52 12.66 -2.20
C TYR A 149 12.87 13.61 -1.07
N GLU A 150 13.95 14.36 -1.19
CA GLU A 150 14.38 15.32 -0.16
C GLU A 150 13.44 16.54 -0.07
N THR A 151 12.94 17.01 -1.21
CA THR A 151 11.91 18.06 -1.24
C THR A 151 10.63 17.57 -0.56
N ILE A 152 10.22 16.33 -0.84
CA ILE A 152 9.04 15.72 -0.24
C ILE A 152 9.23 15.56 1.28
N ALA A 153 10.40 15.06 1.72
CA ALA A 153 10.72 14.93 3.15
C ALA A 153 10.67 16.28 3.87
N SER A 154 11.25 17.32 3.27
CA SER A 154 11.21 18.68 3.81
C SER A 154 9.77 19.23 3.89
N GLN A 155 8.93 18.92 2.91
CA GLN A 155 7.52 19.32 2.94
C GLN A 155 6.73 18.55 4.03
N LEU A 156 6.99 17.24 4.27
CA LEU A 156 6.39 16.54 5.40
C LEU A 156 6.71 17.25 6.73
N ILE A 157 7.95 17.66 6.92
CA ILE A 157 8.38 18.36 8.14
C ILE A 157 7.69 19.73 8.27
N ALA A 158 7.41 20.41 7.15
CA ALA A 158 6.81 21.75 7.15
C ALA A 158 5.25 21.73 7.21
N THR A 159 4.59 20.66 6.77
CA THR A 159 3.13 20.57 6.72
C THR A 159 2.51 20.16 8.05
N PRO A 160 1.23 20.49 8.32
CA PRO A 160 0.57 20.20 9.59
C PRO A 160 0.02 18.76 9.68
N VAL A 161 0.76 17.76 9.23
CA VAL A 161 0.45 16.36 9.51
C VAL A 161 0.73 16.07 10.98
N ASP A 162 -0.28 15.63 11.73
CA ASP A 162 -0.17 15.40 13.17
C ASP A 162 0.59 14.12 13.49
N PHE A 163 0.32 13.05 12.72
CA PHE A 163 0.96 11.75 12.86
C PHE A 163 1.42 11.24 11.50
N ALA A 164 2.72 10.99 11.34
CA ALA A 164 3.27 10.31 10.16
C ALA A 164 3.97 9.02 10.58
N ALA A 165 3.82 7.93 9.81
CA ALA A 165 4.52 6.70 10.12
C ALA A 165 4.88 5.90 8.86
N GLY A 166 6.02 5.20 8.91
CA GLY A 166 6.48 4.37 7.80
C GLY A 166 7.79 3.66 8.08
N GLY A 167 8.41 3.11 7.03
CA GLY A 167 9.72 2.47 7.14
C GLY A 167 10.80 3.45 7.59
N GLY A 168 10.90 4.57 6.91
CA GLY A 168 11.87 5.63 7.16
C GLY A 168 11.81 6.72 6.09
N PHE A 169 12.89 7.45 5.90
CA PHE A 169 13.02 8.44 4.83
C PHE A 169 13.82 7.88 3.66
N ILE A 170 13.24 7.92 2.46
CA ILE A 170 13.97 7.66 1.22
C ILE A 170 14.89 8.85 0.95
N THR A 171 16.14 8.57 0.64
CA THR A 171 17.17 9.60 0.38
C THR A 171 17.73 9.50 -1.03
N GLU A 172 18.32 10.59 -1.50
CA GLU A 172 18.96 10.65 -2.82
C GLU A 172 20.47 10.45 -2.66
N SER A 173 21.02 9.43 -3.33
CA SER A 173 22.48 9.15 -3.26
C SER A 173 23.37 10.33 -3.70
N LYS A 174 22.82 11.30 -4.43
CA LYS A 174 23.55 12.46 -4.94
C LYS A 174 23.87 13.51 -3.87
N THR A 175 23.06 13.60 -2.84
CA THR A 175 23.18 14.64 -1.78
C THR A 175 24.03 14.17 -0.62
N GLY A 176 24.17 12.85 -0.43
CA GLY A 176 24.88 12.25 0.68
C GLY A 176 24.14 12.37 2.01
N HIS A 177 22.86 12.80 2.00
CA HIS A 177 22.04 12.80 3.19
C HIS A 177 21.56 11.36 3.49
N SER A 178 21.45 11.04 4.78
CA SER A 178 20.87 9.80 5.30
C SER A 178 19.44 10.04 5.81
N GLY A 179 18.70 8.98 6.11
CA GLY A 179 17.40 9.08 6.78
C GLY A 179 17.49 9.87 8.08
N SER A 180 18.52 9.63 8.87
CA SER A 180 18.77 10.34 10.13
C SER A 180 18.94 11.86 9.97
N TYR A 181 19.38 12.36 8.82
CA TYR A 181 19.42 13.80 8.54
C TYR A 181 18.00 14.42 8.60
N PHE A 182 17.00 13.77 7.98
CA PHE A 182 15.63 14.26 8.01
C PHE A 182 14.97 14.09 9.37
N GLU A 183 15.35 13.05 10.13
CA GLU A 183 14.92 12.90 11.52
C GLU A 183 15.40 14.05 12.40
N ASP A 184 16.66 14.48 12.23
CA ASP A 184 17.21 15.62 12.98
C ASP A 184 16.50 16.91 12.60
N LEU A 185 16.24 17.17 11.32
CA LEU A 185 15.40 18.28 10.88
C LEU A 185 14.00 18.26 11.48
N ALA A 186 13.40 17.08 11.57
CA ALA A 186 12.08 16.93 12.20
C ALA A 186 12.13 17.27 13.69
N ARG A 187 13.17 16.81 14.41
CA ARG A 187 13.38 17.15 15.84
C ARG A 187 13.63 18.65 16.05
N GLU A 188 14.40 19.28 15.18
CA GLU A 188 14.63 20.73 15.18
C GLU A 188 13.34 21.52 14.95
N ALA A 189 12.42 20.99 14.13
CA ALA A 189 11.07 21.53 13.92
C ALA A 189 10.10 21.24 15.07
N GLY A 190 10.55 20.59 16.16
CA GLY A 190 9.74 20.27 17.33
C GLY A 190 8.88 19.01 17.17
N ILE A 191 9.12 18.19 16.15
CA ILE A 191 8.42 16.93 15.91
C ILE A 191 9.11 15.83 16.72
N LYS A 192 8.33 15.02 17.42
CA LYS A 192 8.86 13.85 18.13
C LYS A 192 9.05 12.69 17.16
N VAL A 193 10.23 12.07 17.18
CA VAL A 193 10.56 10.91 16.32
C VAL A 193 10.72 9.68 17.21
N PHE A 194 9.95 8.65 16.90
CA PHE A 194 9.96 7.33 17.56
C PHE A 194 10.42 6.26 16.59
N HIS A 195 11.03 5.20 17.13
CA HIS A 195 11.47 4.04 16.37
C HIS A 195 10.81 2.76 16.91
N GLY A 196 10.38 1.91 15.99
CA GLY A 196 9.72 0.65 16.31
C GLY A 196 10.67 -0.43 16.90
N PRO A 197 10.11 -1.58 17.22
CA PRO A 197 8.71 -1.96 16.99
C PRO A 197 7.75 -1.47 18.09
N SER A 198 8.24 -1.02 19.26
CA SER A 198 7.39 -0.45 20.31
C SER A 198 7.28 1.06 20.14
N PHE A 199 6.03 1.53 20.16
CA PHE A 199 5.69 2.96 20.11
C PHE A 199 5.06 3.44 21.41
N ASP A 200 5.55 2.90 22.54
CA ASP A 200 5.08 3.24 23.89
C ASP A 200 5.19 4.74 24.14
N GLY A 201 4.10 5.32 24.67
CA GLY A 201 4.03 6.74 25.00
C GLY A 201 3.68 7.69 23.84
N VAL A 202 3.63 7.21 22.60
CA VAL A 202 3.27 8.05 21.43
C VAL A 202 1.90 8.69 21.59
N SER A 203 0.89 7.96 22.10
CA SER A 203 -0.46 8.48 22.30
C SER A 203 -0.52 9.64 23.31
N ALA A 204 0.40 9.69 24.27
CA ALA A 204 0.47 10.75 25.28
C ALA A 204 1.05 12.06 24.74
N GLU A 205 1.71 12.06 23.60
CA GLU A 205 2.27 13.26 22.97
C GLU A 205 1.15 14.21 22.52
N LYS A 206 1.39 15.52 22.67
CA LYS A 206 0.41 16.57 22.32
C LYS A 206 0.86 17.43 21.12
N GLY A 207 1.96 17.08 20.51
CA GLY A 207 2.48 17.71 19.31
C GLY A 207 2.62 16.69 18.18
N ARG A 208 3.14 17.14 17.06
CA ARG A 208 3.36 16.29 15.89
C ARG A 208 4.36 15.16 16.18
N VAL A 209 4.09 13.98 15.63
CA VAL A 209 4.94 12.79 15.80
C VAL A 209 5.25 12.12 14.47
N ILE A 210 6.44 11.54 14.38
CA ILE A 210 6.85 10.65 13.28
C ILE A 210 7.28 9.32 13.91
N CYS A 211 6.70 8.21 13.44
CA CYS A 211 7.02 6.85 13.86
C CYS A 211 7.68 6.10 12.70
N LEU A 212 8.90 5.61 12.90
CA LEU A 212 9.71 4.92 11.89
C LEU A 212 10.01 3.48 12.31
N SER A 213 10.19 2.57 11.35
CA SER A 213 10.48 1.16 11.66
C SER A 213 11.84 1.00 12.33
N GLY A 214 12.86 1.67 11.80
CA GLY A 214 14.22 1.59 12.29
C GLY A 214 15.04 2.79 11.88
N LYS A 215 16.27 2.84 12.36
CA LYS A 215 17.21 3.89 12.01
C LYS A 215 17.83 3.62 10.64
N ASP A 216 17.80 4.62 9.76
CA ASP A 216 18.35 4.57 8.41
C ASP A 216 17.74 3.50 7.48
N GLU A 217 16.59 2.93 7.82
CA GLU A 217 15.77 2.13 6.93
C GLU A 217 14.85 3.04 6.09
N SER A 218 14.44 2.58 4.91
CA SER A 218 13.48 3.31 4.08
C SER A 218 12.10 2.67 4.06
N ASP A 219 12.03 1.34 4.12
CA ASP A 219 10.79 0.57 4.01
C ASP A 219 10.69 -0.46 5.14
N LEU A 220 9.48 -0.90 5.46
CA LEU A 220 9.29 -2.07 6.31
C LEU A 220 9.86 -3.32 5.63
N PRO A 221 10.33 -4.34 6.38
CA PRO A 221 10.64 -5.64 5.77
C PRO A 221 9.37 -6.23 5.14
N TYR A 222 9.54 -7.02 4.07
CA TYR A 222 8.40 -7.78 3.54
C TYR A 222 7.80 -8.69 4.61
N ALA A 223 6.50 -8.86 4.61
CA ALA A 223 5.79 -9.70 5.59
C ALA A 223 6.33 -11.15 5.62
N ILE A 224 6.69 -11.70 4.44
CA ILE A 224 7.29 -13.02 4.32
C ILE A 224 8.70 -13.11 4.92
N ASP A 225 9.44 -12.01 4.97
CA ASP A 225 10.83 -11.93 5.47
C ASP A 225 10.93 -11.47 6.92
N ARG A 226 9.81 -10.98 7.48
CA ARG A 226 9.75 -10.36 8.82
C ARG A 226 10.17 -11.33 9.92
N LYS A 227 11.00 -10.84 10.82
CA LYS A 227 11.49 -11.56 12.00
C LYS A 227 10.83 -11.02 13.26
N GLU A 228 10.99 -11.75 14.35
CA GLU A 228 10.60 -11.28 15.66
C GLU A 228 11.36 -9.98 16.00
N GLY A 229 10.62 -8.94 16.38
CA GLY A 229 11.17 -7.63 16.68
C GLY A 229 11.18 -6.64 15.50
N ASP A 230 10.83 -7.08 14.29
CA ASP A 230 10.63 -6.17 13.16
C ASP A 230 9.28 -5.45 13.26
N THR A 231 9.24 -4.19 12.87
CA THR A 231 8.02 -3.39 12.82
C THR A 231 7.10 -3.87 11.69
N SER A 232 5.81 -4.01 11.96
CA SER A 232 4.75 -4.29 11.00
C SER A 232 3.92 -3.05 10.68
N LEU A 233 3.14 -3.10 9.59
CA LEU A 233 2.14 -2.07 9.31
C LEU A 233 1.10 -1.97 10.44
N SER A 234 0.74 -3.10 11.04
CA SER A 234 -0.20 -3.14 12.19
C SER A 234 0.34 -2.39 13.41
N ASP A 235 1.66 -2.44 13.70
CA ASP A 235 2.25 -1.68 14.80
C ASP A 235 2.14 -0.17 14.58
N LEU A 236 2.41 0.29 13.35
CA LEU A 236 2.28 1.69 12.98
C LEU A 236 0.82 2.17 13.02
N VAL A 237 -0.12 1.36 12.53
CA VAL A 237 -1.55 1.67 12.53
C VAL A 237 -2.11 1.68 13.96
N SER A 238 -1.71 0.75 14.81
CA SER A 238 -2.09 0.75 16.23
C SER A 238 -1.64 2.03 16.93
N ALA A 239 -0.37 2.40 16.79
CA ALA A 239 0.16 3.65 17.36
C ALA A 239 -0.58 4.89 16.83
N GLY A 240 -0.89 4.90 15.52
CA GLY A 240 -1.64 5.97 14.89
C GLY A 240 -3.07 6.08 15.41
N ILE A 241 -3.79 4.97 15.55
CA ILE A 241 -5.15 4.95 16.11
C ILE A 241 -5.14 5.48 17.53
N ASP A 242 -4.24 4.98 18.39
CA ASP A 242 -4.15 5.38 19.79
C ASP A 242 -3.83 6.88 19.93
N TYR A 243 -2.90 7.39 19.12
CA TYR A 243 -2.57 8.81 19.08
C TYR A 243 -3.75 9.67 18.60
N MET A 244 -4.41 9.27 17.52
CA MET A 244 -5.52 10.04 16.95
C MET A 244 -6.75 10.00 17.83
N GLU A 245 -7.07 8.87 18.47
CA GLU A 245 -8.19 8.73 19.39
C GLU A 245 -7.99 9.60 20.65
N GLU A 246 -6.78 9.60 21.25
CA GLU A 246 -6.45 10.41 22.43
C GLU A 246 -6.49 11.92 22.13
N ASN A 247 -5.98 12.34 20.96
CA ASN A 247 -5.79 13.76 20.68
C ASN A 247 -6.95 14.40 19.87
N PHE A 248 -7.66 13.63 19.08
CA PHE A 248 -8.64 14.15 18.11
C PHE A 248 -10.04 13.51 18.20
N SER A 249 -10.33 12.70 19.24
CA SER A 249 -11.64 12.07 19.41
C SER A 249 -12.82 13.05 19.40
N GLN A 250 -12.63 14.28 19.85
CA GLN A 250 -13.68 15.31 19.87
C GLN A 250 -13.89 15.98 18.51
N LYS A 251 -12.82 16.25 17.77
CA LYS A 251 -12.85 16.96 16.49
C LYS A 251 -13.02 16.04 15.29
N GLY A 252 -12.67 14.77 15.43
CA GLY A 252 -12.56 13.81 14.34
C GLY A 252 -11.17 13.83 13.70
N PHE A 253 -10.93 12.88 12.79
CA PHE A 253 -9.66 12.79 12.09
C PHE A 253 -9.79 12.13 10.73
N PHE A 254 -8.80 12.40 9.89
CA PHE A 254 -8.48 11.69 8.66
C PHE A 254 -7.23 10.84 8.89
N MET A 255 -7.30 9.55 8.54
CA MET A 255 -6.16 8.64 8.57
C MET A 255 -6.03 7.94 7.23
N MET A 256 -4.94 8.22 6.52
CA MET A 256 -4.51 7.45 5.35
C MET A 256 -3.60 6.32 5.81
N VAL A 257 -3.82 5.11 5.30
CA VAL A 257 -2.97 3.94 5.54
C VAL A 257 -2.64 3.29 4.19
N GLU A 258 -1.36 3.05 3.94
CA GLU A 258 -0.89 2.45 2.70
C GLU A 258 -0.22 1.10 2.94
N GLY A 259 -0.67 0.08 2.18
CA GLY A 259 0.05 -1.16 1.93
C GLY A 259 0.94 -1.01 0.69
N GLY A 260 2.05 -0.28 0.80
CA GLY A 260 2.87 0.11 -0.35
C GLY A 260 3.68 -1.03 -0.96
N LYS A 261 3.98 -2.07 -0.19
CA LYS A 261 4.83 -3.18 -0.67
C LYS A 261 4.07 -4.24 -1.48
N ILE A 262 2.76 -4.14 -1.60
CA ILE A 262 1.97 -4.96 -2.53
C ILE A 262 2.44 -4.67 -3.96
N ASP A 263 2.65 -3.39 -4.29
CA ASP A 263 3.20 -2.95 -5.58
C ASP A 263 4.61 -3.46 -5.84
N TYR A 264 5.50 -3.38 -4.84
CA TYR A 264 6.87 -3.89 -4.96
C TYR A 264 6.90 -5.39 -5.29
N ALA A 265 6.05 -6.18 -4.63
CA ALA A 265 5.90 -7.60 -4.90
C ALA A 265 5.30 -7.87 -6.29
N GLY A 266 4.36 -7.03 -6.74
CA GLY A 266 3.80 -7.04 -8.10
C GLY A 266 4.86 -6.75 -9.16
N HIS A 267 5.70 -5.72 -8.97
CA HIS A 267 6.85 -5.42 -9.83
C HIS A 267 7.86 -6.55 -9.87
N SER A 268 8.06 -7.23 -8.74
CA SER A 268 8.92 -8.40 -8.65
C SER A 268 8.29 -9.65 -9.23
N GLN A 269 6.98 -9.66 -9.53
CA GLN A 269 6.26 -10.83 -9.99
C GLN A 269 6.48 -12.03 -9.02
N ASP A 270 6.11 -11.84 -7.76
CA ASP A 270 6.29 -12.78 -6.65
C ASP A 270 4.96 -12.94 -5.91
N ALA A 271 4.21 -14.00 -6.25
CA ALA A 271 2.85 -14.19 -5.77
C ALA A 271 2.80 -14.46 -4.26
N ALA A 272 3.72 -15.26 -3.73
CA ALA A 272 3.73 -15.57 -2.30
C ALA A 272 4.01 -14.33 -1.45
N THR A 273 4.96 -13.48 -1.90
CA THR A 273 5.27 -12.20 -1.23
C THR A 273 4.09 -11.25 -1.36
N CYS A 274 3.50 -11.09 -2.54
CA CYS A 274 2.35 -10.21 -2.79
C CYS A 274 1.15 -10.56 -1.90
N PHE A 275 0.83 -11.85 -1.78
CA PHE A 275 -0.30 -12.31 -0.97
C PHE A 275 -0.05 -12.13 0.53
N GLN A 276 1.19 -12.26 1.00
CA GLN A 276 1.52 -12.00 2.40
C GLN A 276 1.54 -10.50 2.71
N GLU A 277 1.97 -9.63 1.79
CA GLU A 277 1.86 -8.18 1.93
C GLU A 277 0.39 -7.73 2.02
N LEU A 278 -0.47 -8.31 1.16
CA LEU A 278 -1.89 -7.98 1.19
C LEU A 278 -2.57 -8.53 2.46
N SER A 279 -2.11 -9.67 2.98
CA SER A 279 -2.55 -10.19 4.29
C SER A 279 -2.11 -9.28 5.43
N ASP A 280 -0.89 -8.72 5.39
CA ASP A 280 -0.41 -7.74 6.38
C ASP A 280 -1.24 -6.44 6.34
N PHE A 281 -1.59 -5.96 5.14
CA PHE A 281 -2.51 -4.84 4.96
C PHE A 281 -3.91 -5.15 5.52
N ALA A 282 -4.44 -6.34 5.28
CA ALA A 282 -5.72 -6.76 5.86
C ALA A 282 -5.67 -6.87 7.40
N ASN A 283 -4.57 -7.35 7.98
CA ASN A 283 -4.37 -7.37 9.44
C ASN A 283 -4.36 -5.95 10.03
N ALA A 284 -3.75 -4.99 9.35
CA ALA A 284 -3.81 -3.58 9.75
C ALA A 284 -5.25 -3.03 9.67
N ILE A 285 -6.03 -3.45 8.68
CA ILE A 285 -7.46 -3.09 8.55
C ILE A 285 -8.30 -3.70 9.70
N ASP A 286 -7.93 -4.85 10.27
CA ASP A 286 -8.63 -5.41 11.44
C ASP A 286 -8.57 -4.46 12.65
N LEU A 287 -7.47 -3.73 12.85
CA LEU A 287 -7.37 -2.70 13.88
C LEU A 287 -8.33 -1.53 13.62
N VAL A 288 -8.44 -1.14 12.34
CA VAL A 288 -9.41 -0.10 11.92
C VAL A 288 -10.84 -0.58 12.10
N LEU A 289 -11.13 -1.84 11.83
CA LEU A 289 -12.43 -2.45 12.07
C LEU A 289 -12.75 -2.50 13.58
N ALA A 290 -11.78 -2.80 14.43
CA ALA A 290 -11.95 -2.75 15.88
C ALA A 290 -12.27 -1.32 16.37
N PHE A 291 -11.68 -0.28 15.76
CA PHE A 291 -12.07 1.11 15.98
C PHE A 291 -13.50 1.39 15.49
N TYR A 292 -13.84 0.92 14.27
CA TYR A 292 -15.18 1.06 13.71
C TYR A 292 -16.26 0.47 14.63
N GLU A 293 -16.03 -0.71 15.21
CA GLU A 293 -17.00 -1.33 16.12
C GLU A 293 -17.29 -0.49 17.40
N ARG A 294 -16.33 0.36 17.81
CA ARG A 294 -16.55 1.31 18.91
C ARG A 294 -17.32 2.57 18.45
N HIS A 295 -17.20 2.95 17.17
CA HIS A 295 -17.75 4.20 16.62
C HIS A 295 -18.52 4.02 15.29
N PRO A 296 -19.43 3.02 15.15
CA PRO A 296 -19.94 2.58 13.84
C PRO A 296 -20.76 3.63 13.09
N LYS A 297 -21.39 4.57 13.82
CA LYS A 297 -22.22 5.63 13.22
C LYS A 297 -21.43 6.85 12.75
N GLN A 298 -20.15 6.95 13.11
CA GLN A 298 -19.31 8.12 12.88
C GLN A 298 -18.06 7.80 12.07
N THR A 299 -17.82 6.52 11.77
CA THR A 299 -16.60 6.07 11.08
C THR A 299 -16.93 5.66 9.65
N LEU A 300 -16.13 6.16 8.72
CA LEU A 300 -16.13 5.78 7.31
C LEU A 300 -14.80 5.11 6.97
N LEU A 301 -14.88 3.91 6.41
CA LEU A 301 -13.75 3.16 5.86
C LEU A 301 -13.87 3.11 4.35
N VAL A 302 -12.83 3.56 3.65
CA VAL A 302 -12.72 3.50 2.19
C VAL A 302 -11.43 2.77 1.85
N VAL A 303 -11.52 1.65 1.16
CA VAL A 303 -10.37 0.86 0.69
C VAL A 303 -10.35 0.89 -0.84
N SER A 304 -9.21 1.22 -1.43
CA SER A 304 -9.01 1.18 -2.88
C SER A 304 -7.52 0.97 -3.20
N ALA A 305 -7.16 1.13 -4.44
CA ALA A 305 -5.78 1.14 -4.93
C ALA A 305 -5.57 2.33 -5.87
N ASP A 306 -4.34 2.73 -6.05
CA ASP A 306 -3.94 3.76 -6.99
C ASP A 306 -3.82 3.23 -8.42
N HIS A 307 -3.40 1.96 -8.60
CA HIS A 307 -3.37 1.17 -9.84
C HIS A 307 -3.29 -0.33 -9.55
N GLU A 308 -3.25 -1.13 -10.59
CA GLU A 308 -2.88 -2.55 -10.54
C GLU A 308 -1.45 -2.72 -11.03
N THR A 309 -0.70 -3.68 -10.45
CA THR A 309 0.69 -3.98 -10.84
C THR A 309 0.87 -5.46 -11.14
N GLY A 310 1.61 -5.75 -12.21
CA GLY A 310 2.05 -7.09 -12.58
C GLY A 310 1.12 -7.82 -13.55
N GLY A 311 -0.13 -7.41 -13.68
CA GLY A 311 -1.11 -8.09 -14.52
C GLY A 311 -1.31 -9.54 -14.08
N LEU A 312 -1.53 -9.77 -12.77
CA LEU A 312 -1.71 -11.12 -12.20
C LEU A 312 -2.92 -11.81 -12.79
N MET A 313 -2.74 -13.04 -13.24
CA MET A 313 -3.79 -13.92 -13.74
C MET A 313 -3.95 -15.14 -12.84
N LEU A 314 -5.21 -15.52 -12.54
CA LEU A 314 -5.58 -16.69 -11.75
C LEU A 314 -5.98 -17.82 -12.68
N GLY A 315 -5.36 -19.01 -12.57
CA GLY A 315 -5.70 -20.20 -13.37
C GLY A 315 -5.26 -20.12 -14.83
N ALA A 316 -4.22 -19.36 -15.16
CA ALA A 316 -3.79 -19.13 -16.53
C ALA A 316 -3.31 -20.41 -17.23
N GLY A 317 -4.02 -20.84 -18.27
CA GLY A 317 -3.69 -22.00 -19.12
C GLY A 317 -4.13 -23.35 -18.60
N LYS A 318 -4.70 -23.43 -17.40
CA LYS A 318 -5.31 -24.63 -16.82
C LYS A 318 -6.54 -24.22 -16.01
N TYR A 319 -7.50 -25.14 -15.82
CA TYR A 319 -8.66 -24.92 -14.94
C TYR A 319 -8.33 -25.30 -13.48
N GLU A 320 -7.10 -25.01 -13.05
CA GLU A 320 -6.58 -25.39 -11.73
C GLU A 320 -5.77 -24.26 -11.13
N ILE A 321 -5.99 -24.01 -9.84
CA ILE A 321 -5.17 -23.16 -9.00
C ILE A 321 -4.84 -23.99 -7.75
N ASN A 322 -3.57 -24.06 -7.36
CA ASN A 322 -3.06 -24.82 -6.24
C ASN A 322 -2.25 -23.90 -5.31
N PRO A 323 -2.92 -22.98 -4.59
CA PRO A 323 -2.25 -21.92 -3.83
C PRO A 323 -1.35 -22.46 -2.71
N GLU A 324 -1.65 -23.67 -2.21
CA GLU A 324 -0.86 -24.37 -1.18
C GLU A 324 0.61 -24.57 -1.58
N ARG A 325 0.90 -24.61 -2.88
CA ARG A 325 2.28 -24.77 -3.39
C ARG A 325 3.16 -23.57 -3.05
N LEU A 326 2.55 -22.36 -3.02
CA LEU A 326 3.27 -21.13 -2.65
C LEU A 326 3.74 -21.13 -1.19
N ALA A 327 3.15 -21.97 -0.33
CA ALA A 327 3.59 -22.11 1.06
C ALA A 327 5.03 -22.63 1.20
N ALA A 328 5.58 -23.21 0.14
CA ALA A 328 6.98 -23.71 0.10
C ALA A 328 8.01 -22.56 0.02
N GLN A 329 7.62 -21.38 -0.43
CA GLN A 329 8.51 -20.22 -0.51
C GLN A 329 8.85 -19.69 0.89
N LYS A 330 10.15 -19.54 1.18
CA LYS A 330 10.67 -19.19 2.52
C LYS A 330 11.07 -17.73 2.66
N GLY A 331 11.12 -16.97 1.61
CA GLY A 331 11.47 -15.55 1.63
C GLY A 331 11.04 -14.86 0.34
N SER A 332 11.06 -13.53 0.33
CA SER A 332 10.82 -12.74 -0.88
C SER A 332 11.88 -13.03 -1.94
N LYS A 333 11.56 -12.70 -3.18
CA LYS A 333 12.54 -12.78 -4.29
C LYS A 333 13.84 -12.02 -3.96
N ASP A 334 13.74 -10.90 -3.25
CA ASP A 334 14.89 -10.08 -2.83
C ASP A 334 15.74 -10.78 -1.77
N ALA A 335 15.11 -11.36 -0.73
CA ALA A 335 15.80 -12.14 0.29
C ALA A 335 16.42 -13.40 -0.30
N LEU A 336 15.70 -14.12 -1.16
CA LEU A 336 16.21 -15.30 -1.86
C LEU A 336 17.38 -14.96 -2.80
N THR A 337 17.36 -13.80 -3.47
CA THR A 337 18.48 -13.30 -4.27
C THR A 337 19.71 -13.04 -3.39
N THR A 338 19.53 -12.39 -2.25
CA THR A 338 20.60 -12.12 -1.29
C THR A 338 21.21 -13.43 -0.77
N LEU A 339 20.35 -14.39 -0.41
CA LEU A 339 20.78 -15.71 0.04
C LEU A 339 21.49 -16.50 -1.08
N PHE A 340 20.99 -16.44 -2.31
CA PHE A 340 21.60 -17.09 -3.47
C PHE A 340 23.00 -16.51 -3.74
N ARG A 341 23.12 -15.18 -3.76
CA ARG A 341 24.41 -14.50 -3.96
C ARG A 341 25.41 -14.82 -2.86
N SER A 342 25.02 -14.77 -1.60
CA SER A 342 25.91 -15.13 -0.49
C SER A 342 26.34 -16.60 -0.51
N THR A 343 25.48 -17.48 -1.06
CA THR A 343 25.78 -18.92 -1.16
C THR A 343 26.73 -19.23 -2.33
N PHE A 344 26.49 -18.65 -3.51
CA PHE A 344 27.17 -19.04 -4.73
C PHE A 344 28.15 -17.99 -5.30
N PHE A 345 28.12 -16.76 -4.80
CA PHE A 345 28.98 -15.64 -5.20
C PHE A 345 29.51 -14.86 -3.97
N PRO A 346 30.10 -15.55 -2.94
CA PRO A 346 30.56 -14.86 -1.74
C PRO A 346 31.66 -13.84 -2.08
N GLU A 347 31.50 -12.61 -1.60
CA GLU A 347 32.46 -11.54 -1.81
C GLU A 347 33.84 -11.88 -1.19
N GLY A 348 34.91 -11.52 -1.92
CA GLY A 348 36.28 -11.65 -1.42
C GLY A 348 36.80 -13.10 -1.32
N GLN A 349 36.06 -14.09 -1.76
CA GLN A 349 36.44 -15.50 -1.73
C GLN A 349 36.54 -16.10 -3.12
N SER A 350 37.52 -17.00 -3.31
CA SER A 350 37.53 -17.87 -4.45
C SER A 350 36.45 -18.93 -4.28
N TYR A 351 35.46 -19.00 -5.14
CA TYR A 351 34.38 -19.99 -5.06
C TYR A 351 34.45 -20.96 -6.24
N LYS A 352 34.06 -22.19 -5.97
CA LYS A 352 33.90 -23.22 -7.00
C LYS A 352 32.58 -23.01 -7.69
N THR A 353 32.55 -23.10 -9.02
CA THR A 353 31.30 -23.15 -9.79
C THR A 353 30.41 -24.25 -9.24
N PRO A 354 29.17 -23.93 -8.74
CA PRO A 354 28.27 -24.96 -8.25
C PRO A 354 27.82 -25.87 -9.41
N SER A 355 27.57 -27.13 -9.09
CA SER A 355 26.90 -28.03 -10.03
C SER A 355 25.41 -27.66 -10.18
N TRP A 356 24.79 -28.09 -11.26
CA TRP A 356 23.35 -27.93 -11.44
C TRP A 356 22.55 -28.58 -10.28
N GLU A 357 23.00 -29.72 -9.79
CA GLU A 357 22.33 -30.40 -8.67
C GLU A 357 22.45 -29.62 -7.35
N GLU A 358 23.56 -28.89 -7.10
CA GLU A 358 23.68 -28.00 -5.93
C GLU A 358 22.72 -26.82 -6.03
N VAL A 359 22.54 -26.24 -7.23
CA VAL A 359 21.57 -25.14 -7.46
C VAL A 359 20.13 -25.66 -7.38
N LYS A 360 19.83 -26.85 -7.90
CA LYS A 360 18.52 -27.49 -7.71
C LYS A 360 18.22 -27.74 -6.22
N ALA A 361 19.19 -28.23 -5.46
CA ALA A 361 19.04 -28.43 -4.03
C ALA A 361 18.76 -27.14 -3.26
N PHE A 362 19.34 -26.01 -3.69
CA PHE A 362 19.01 -24.69 -3.15
C PHE A 362 17.53 -24.37 -3.38
N PHE A 363 17.05 -24.45 -4.65
CA PHE A 363 15.64 -24.13 -4.95
C PHE A 363 14.65 -25.17 -4.39
N ALA A 364 15.06 -26.42 -4.23
CA ALA A 364 14.25 -27.43 -3.54
C ALA A 364 14.03 -27.02 -2.07
N ARG A 365 15.10 -26.61 -1.40
CA ARG A 365 15.05 -26.17 0.00
C ARG A 365 14.28 -24.89 0.21
N GLU A 366 14.45 -23.89 -0.67
CA GLU A 366 13.88 -22.54 -0.49
C GLU A 366 12.50 -22.35 -1.12
N LEU A 367 12.19 -23.11 -2.19
CA LEU A 367 10.97 -22.98 -2.99
C LEU A 367 10.17 -24.30 -3.11
N GLY A 368 10.69 -25.41 -2.59
CA GLY A 368 10.06 -26.73 -2.70
C GLY A 368 10.10 -27.33 -4.11
N LEU A 369 10.80 -26.70 -5.07
CA LEU A 369 10.87 -27.18 -6.46
C LEU A 369 11.53 -28.56 -6.52
N TRP A 370 11.01 -29.45 -7.36
CA TRP A 370 11.38 -30.88 -7.52
C TRP A 370 11.13 -31.78 -6.28
N GLU A 371 10.69 -31.21 -5.16
CA GLU A 371 10.30 -31.96 -3.96
C GLU A 371 8.78 -31.91 -3.77
N SER A 372 8.26 -30.89 -3.09
CA SER A 372 6.82 -30.70 -2.87
C SER A 372 6.12 -30.09 -4.07
N VAL A 373 6.85 -29.43 -4.96
CA VAL A 373 6.33 -28.79 -6.18
C VAL A 373 6.95 -29.43 -7.43
N ALA A 374 6.12 -30.06 -8.24
CA ALA A 374 6.54 -30.69 -9.47
C ALA A 374 6.97 -29.63 -10.51
N VAL A 375 8.18 -29.77 -11.03
CA VAL A 375 8.70 -28.92 -12.11
C VAL A 375 8.57 -29.63 -13.44
N SER A 376 7.98 -28.97 -14.44
CA SER A 376 7.86 -29.54 -15.78
C SER A 376 9.23 -29.63 -16.47
N LYS A 377 9.38 -30.58 -17.42
CA LYS A 377 10.62 -30.71 -18.21
C LYS A 377 11.00 -29.42 -18.95
N SER A 378 10.02 -28.65 -19.43
CA SER A 378 10.25 -27.39 -20.10
C SER A 378 10.75 -26.30 -19.14
N ALA A 379 10.17 -26.21 -17.93
CA ALA A 379 10.61 -25.29 -16.90
C ALA A 379 12.02 -25.63 -16.38
N GLU A 380 12.31 -26.93 -16.17
CA GLU A 380 13.66 -27.35 -15.77
C GLU A 380 14.70 -27.03 -16.86
N ALA A 381 14.37 -27.27 -18.14
CA ALA A 381 15.25 -26.93 -19.25
C ALA A 381 15.52 -25.42 -19.34
N HIS A 382 14.50 -24.58 -19.09
CA HIS A 382 14.64 -23.14 -19.05
C HIS A 382 15.54 -22.67 -17.89
N LEU A 383 15.31 -23.17 -16.71
CA LEU A 383 16.16 -22.86 -15.54
C LEU A 383 17.60 -23.33 -15.74
N LYS A 384 17.79 -24.51 -16.39
CA LYS A 384 19.10 -25.03 -16.71
C LYS A 384 19.84 -24.16 -17.75
N ASP A 385 19.14 -23.60 -18.75
CA ASP A 385 19.75 -22.68 -19.72
C ASP A 385 20.26 -21.41 -19.04
N ILE A 386 19.49 -20.83 -18.10
CA ILE A 386 19.92 -19.67 -17.31
C ILE A 386 21.10 -20.03 -16.39
N TYR A 387 21.07 -21.20 -15.77
CA TYR A 387 22.21 -21.70 -15.01
C TYR A 387 23.48 -21.80 -15.89
N ASP A 388 23.37 -22.35 -17.09
CA ASP A 388 24.51 -22.47 -18.04
C ASP A 388 25.05 -21.09 -18.51
N GLN A 389 24.16 -20.09 -18.62
CA GLN A 389 24.56 -18.70 -18.88
C GLN A 389 25.25 -18.07 -17.66
N THR A 390 24.77 -18.35 -16.45
CA THR A 390 25.31 -17.82 -15.19
C THR A 390 26.67 -18.46 -14.80
N PHE A 391 26.78 -19.79 -14.93
CA PHE A 391 27.91 -20.58 -14.47
C PHE A 391 28.70 -21.30 -15.56
N GLY A 392 28.38 -21.11 -16.84
CA GLY A 392 29.00 -21.78 -17.98
C GLY A 392 30.40 -21.28 -18.30
N LYS A 393 30.98 -21.78 -19.45
CA LYS A 393 32.38 -21.58 -19.85
C LYS A 393 32.89 -20.13 -19.88
N ASN A 394 32.00 -19.14 -20.03
CA ASN A 394 32.32 -17.71 -20.08
C ASN A 394 31.72 -16.97 -18.90
N GLY A 395 31.15 -17.67 -17.92
CA GLY A 395 30.37 -17.11 -16.82
C GLY A 395 31.00 -17.32 -15.47
N ASN A 396 30.42 -17.35 -14.45
CA ASN A 396 30.61 -17.18 -13.03
C ASN A 396 30.23 -15.75 -12.66
N LYS A 397 29.20 -15.26 -13.36
CA LYS A 397 28.63 -13.95 -13.08
C LYS A 397 27.12 -14.10 -12.95
N ASP A 398 26.59 -13.68 -11.81
CA ASP A 398 25.15 -13.61 -11.62
C ASP A 398 24.53 -12.68 -12.66
N LEU A 399 23.55 -13.18 -13.37
CA LEU A 399 22.74 -12.38 -14.30
C LEU A 399 21.68 -11.65 -13.51
N SER A 400 21.69 -10.32 -13.56
CA SER A 400 20.76 -9.49 -12.83
C SER A 400 19.53 -9.16 -13.66
N GLU A 401 18.38 -9.16 -13.03
CA GLU A 401 17.12 -8.62 -13.51
C GLU A 401 16.74 -7.42 -12.65
N THR A 402 16.54 -6.28 -13.30
CA THR A 402 16.22 -5.01 -12.61
C THR A 402 14.74 -4.70 -12.80
N ASN A 403 14.03 -4.50 -11.73
CA ASN A 403 12.69 -3.89 -11.72
C ASN A 403 12.75 -2.47 -11.13
N LEU A 404 11.61 -1.88 -10.83
CA LEU A 404 11.53 -0.50 -10.35
C LEU A 404 12.21 -0.32 -8.96
N TYR A 405 12.16 -1.34 -8.11
CA TYR A 405 12.57 -1.26 -6.71
C TYR A 405 13.73 -2.20 -6.34
N SER A 406 14.05 -3.19 -7.15
CA SER A 406 15.07 -4.18 -6.82
C SER A 406 15.91 -4.64 -8.01
N VAL A 407 17.05 -5.26 -7.68
CA VAL A 407 17.97 -5.91 -8.65
C VAL A 407 18.16 -7.36 -8.22
N ASN A 408 17.38 -8.24 -8.82
CA ASN A 408 17.34 -9.64 -8.48
C ASN A 408 18.27 -10.50 -9.34
N SER A 409 18.66 -11.67 -8.83
CA SER A 409 19.28 -12.71 -9.64
C SER A 409 18.26 -13.25 -10.64
N LYS A 410 18.60 -13.28 -11.92
CA LYS A 410 17.70 -13.80 -12.96
C LYS A 410 17.32 -15.25 -12.71
N LEU A 411 18.25 -16.06 -12.21
CA LEU A 411 17.99 -17.47 -11.93
C LEU A 411 17.00 -17.64 -10.77
N VAL A 412 17.08 -16.79 -9.72
CA VAL A 412 16.10 -16.74 -8.64
C VAL A 412 14.74 -16.25 -9.14
N SER A 413 14.72 -15.19 -9.96
CA SER A 413 13.48 -14.67 -10.54
C SER A 413 12.71 -15.73 -11.31
N GLU A 414 13.40 -16.46 -12.18
CA GLU A 414 12.77 -17.51 -12.98
C GLU A 414 12.36 -18.75 -12.13
N ALA A 415 13.08 -19.03 -11.04
CA ALA A 415 12.69 -20.09 -10.12
C ALA A 415 11.41 -19.75 -9.34
N VAL A 416 11.25 -18.47 -8.90
CA VAL A 416 10.01 -17.97 -8.27
C VAL A 416 8.86 -18.00 -9.28
N LEU A 417 9.06 -17.53 -10.52
CA LEU A 417 8.05 -17.63 -11.57
C LEU A 417 7.68 -19.09 -11.91
N CYS A 418 8.62 -20.03 -11.80
CA CYS A 418 8.33 -21.46 -11.94
C CYS A 418 7.38 -21.94 -10.84
N LEU A 419 7.58 -21.51 -9.60
CA LEU A 419 6.69 -21.83 -8.47
C LEU A 419 5.30 -21.22 -8.68
N ASP A 420 5.21 -19.94 -9.02
CA ASP A 420 3.95 -19.23 -9.29
C ASP A 420 3.14 -19.93 -10.38
N ASN A 421 3.80 -20.24 -11.52
CA ASN A 421 3.16 -20.96 -12.62
C ASN A 421 2.70 -22.37 -12.20
N ALA A 422 3.47 -23.07 -11.38
CA ALA A 422 3.09 -24.39 -10.86
C ALA A 422 1.89 -24.30 -9.90
N ALA A 423 1.75 -23.19 -9.18
CA ALA A 423 0.62 -22.91 -8.32
C ALA A 423 -0.62 -22.40 -9.09
N GLY A 424 -0.48 -22.09 -10.39
CA GLY A 424 -1.57 -21.61 -11.24
C GLY A 424 -1.72 -20.09 -11.27
N PHE A 425 -0.71 -19.35 -10.80
CA PHE A 425 -0.62 -17.90 -10.89
C PHE A 425 0.33 -17.48 -11.99
N LYS A 426 -0.04 -16.49 -12.78
CA LYS A 426 0.80 -16.02 -13.87
C LYS A 426 0.79 -14.51 -13.93
N TRP A 427 1.98 -13.95 -14.11
CA TRP A 427 2.20 -12.51 -14.28
C TRP A 427 2.32 -12.17 -15.76
N SER A 428 1.81 -11.00 -16.16
CA SER A 428 1.92 -10.53 -17.54
C SER A 428 3.25 -9.81 -17.76
N TYR A 429 3.64 -8.95 -16.82
CA TYR A 429 4.88 -8.16 -16.86
C TYR A 429 5.12 -7.50 -15.50
N GLY A 430 6.34 -7.06 -15.21
CA GLY A 430 6.69 -6.39 -13.95
C GLY A 430 6.46 -4.87 -13.97
N SER A 431 5.25 -4.41 -14.33
CA SER A 431 4.88 -2.99 -14.41
C SER A 431 3.38 -2.81 -14.11
N HIS A 432 2.93 -1.55 -14.07
CA HIS A 432 1.52 -1.23 -13.86
C HIS A 432 0.66 -1.62 -15.06
N SER A 433 -0.62 -1.85 -14.82
CA SER A 433 -1.64 -2.02 -15.85
C SER A 433 -2.73 -0.96 -15.78
N GLY A 434 -3.47 -0.79 -16.88
CA GLY A 434 -4.64 0.08 -16.93
C GLY A 434 -5.94 -0.60 -16.45
N SER A 435 -5.83 -1.72 -15.74
CA SER A 435 -6.98 -2.44 -15.19
C SER A 435 -7.68 -1.59 -14.13
N PRO A 436 -9.02 -1.56 -14.08
CA PRO A 436 -9.74 -0.97 -12.96
C PRO A 436 -9.38 -1.67 -11.64
N VAL A 437 -9.37 -0.92 -10.56
CA VAL A 437 -9.10 -1.43 -9.21
C VAL A 437 -10.38 -1.52 -8.38
N GLY A 438 -10.35 -2.30 -7.30
CA GLY A 438 -11.47 -2.43 -6.39
C GLY A 438 -11.72 -1.16 -5.58
N LEU A 439 -12.99 -0.89 -5.29
CA LEU A 439 -13.44 0.09 -4.30
C LEU A 439 -14.32 -0.65 -3.29
N TYR A 440 -13.95 -0.57 -2.02
CA TYR A 440 -14.66 -1.26 -0.93
C TYR A 440 -14.94 -0.25 0.17
N VAL A 441 -16.21 -0.11 0.58
CA VAL A 441 -16.60 0.93 1.54
C VAL A 441 -17.52 0.37 2.62
N LYS A 442 -17.27 0.77 3.86
CA LYS A 442 -18.08 0.44 5.04
C LYS A 442 -18.23 1.65 5.96
N GLY A 443 -19.43 1.83 6.52
CA GLY A 443 -19.69 2.76 7.60
C GLY A 443 -20.52 3.99 7.20
N ALA A 444 -20.32 5.09 7.90
CA ALA A 444 -21.15 6.28 7.79
C ALA A 444 -21.14 6.87 6.37
N GLY A 445 -22.29 6.93 5.72
CA GLY A 445 -22.44 7.49 4.38
C GLY A 445 -21.95 6.59 3.24
N GLN A 446 -21.70 5.30 3.49
CA GLN A 446 -21.18 4.35 2.50
C GLN A 446 -21.97 4.31 1.19
N GLU A 447 -23.28 4.59 1.22
CA GLU A 447 -24.16 4.55 0.06
C GLU A 447 -23.79 5.59 -1.01
N ALA A 448 -23.09 6.66 -0.63
CA ALA A 448 -22.63 7.70 -1.56
C ALA A 448 -21.57 7.16 -2.53
N PHE A 449 -20.94 6.04 -2.23
CA PHE A 449 -19.90 5.44 -3.07
C PHE A 449 -20.42 4.43 -4.09
N VAL A 450 -21.71 4.07 -4.08
CA VAL A 450 -22.31 3.09 -5.02
C VAL A 450 -22.19 3.54 -6.49
N THR A 451 -22.14 4.85 -6.74
CA THR A 451 -22.07 5.43 -8.09
C THR A 451 -20.66 5.86 -8.50
N VAL A 452 -19.68 5.77 -7.61
CA VAL A 452 -18.27 6.14 -7.86
C VAL A 452 -17.67 5.17 -8.90
N LYS A 453 -17.04 5.73 -9.95
CA LYS A 453 -16.49 4.97 -11.08
C LYS A 453 -15.06 5.38 -11.45
N ASP A 454 -14.60 6.51 -10.95
CA ASP A 454 -13.25 7.02 -11.18
C ASP A 454 -12.62 7.42 -9.84
N ASN A 455 -11.32 7.24 -9.71
CA ASN A 455 -10.60 7.52 -8.46
C ASN A 455 -10.68 9.01 -8.04
N THR A 456 -10.95 9.94 -8.99
CA THR A 456 -11.14 11.35 -8.66
C THR A 456 -12.44 11.66 -7.90
N GLU A 457 -13.38 10.74 -7.88
CA GLU A 457 -14.65 10.94 -7.19
C GLU A 457 -14.59 10.62 -5.70
N ILE A 458 -13.54 9.90 -5.24
CA ILE A 458 -13.44 9.38 -3.87
C ILE A 458 -13.24 10.53 -2.86
N ALA A 459 -12.18 11.34 -2.99
CA ALA A 459 -11.89 12.43 -2.05
C ALA A 459 -13.03 13.48 -1.96
N PRO A 460 -13.64 13.94 -3.06
CA PRO A 460 -14.79 14.82 -2.98
C PRO A 460 -16.01 14.20 -2.28
N THR A 461 -16.21 12.88 -2.42
CA THR A 461 -17.29 12.17 -1.72
C THR A 461 -17.02 12.12 -0.22
N ILE A 462 -15.77 11.82 0.20
CA ILE A 462 -15.35 11.89 1.60
C ILE A 462 -15.59 13.31 2.14
N ALA A 463 -15.11 14.34 1.46
CA ALA A 463 -15.24 15.73 1.90
C ALA A 463 -16.69 16.17 2.09
N LYS A 464 -17.60 15.74 1.20
CA LYS A 464 -19.03 15.99 1.34
C LYS A 464 -19.64 15.31 2.57
N LEU A 465 -19.24 14.07 2.89
CA LEU A 465 -19.78 13.31 4.03
C LEU A 465 -19.26 13.82 5.37
N THR A 466 -18.08 14.44 5.37
CA THR A 466 -17.45 14.99 6.58
C THR A 466 -17.70 16.47 6.76
N GLY A 467 -18.17 17.16 5.75
CA GLY A 467 -18.31 18.62 5.76
C GLY A 467 -16.96 19.37 5.73
N TRP A 468 -15.88 18.73 5.28
CA TRP A 468 -14.54 19.36 5.20
C TRP A 468 -14.37 20.29 3.99
N LYS A 469 -15.26 20.19 2.98
CA LYS A 469 -15.24 21.03 1.78
C LYS A 469 -16.66 21.29 1.26
#